data_997fdb6ec21a8683c0b272aebfe17dcb
#
_entry.id   997fdb6ec21a8683c0b272aebfe17dcb
#
_cell.length_a   1.000
_cell.length_b   1.000
_cell.length_c   1.000
_cell.angle_alpha   90.00
_cell.angle_beta   90.00
_cell.angle_gamma   90.00
#
_symmetry.space_group_name_H-M   'P 1'
#
loop_
_entity.id
_entity.type
_entity.pdbx_description
1 polymer ?
#
loop_
_entity_poly.entity_id
_entity_poly.type
_entity_poly.pdbx_seq_one_letter_code
_entity_poly.pdbx_strand_id
1 'polypeptide(L)'
;MNRQDRNGKKWSREETILAFELYCRTPFAKIAKTNKDIINLANLLGRTPSSVGLKMANLAHYDPEIQKQNLSGMAHGSKLDAVVFAEFAGNWEALSLEAEKILAEKNGMTVEKMLGIESEFADIPAGKYREARMKQRVGQYFFRMAILNSYENKCCITGLKESSLLIASHIKPWSVSDEKTERTNPQNGLCLNPLHDKAFDKGLITINKKYEVILSTKLENTEMDSDTKDWLMKYNHKQIRKPDKFLPNLEFIEYHNDVIFQR
;
A
#
# COMPACT_ATOMS: atom_id res chain seq x y z
N MET A 1 -9.34 -27.40 -13.28
CA MET A 1 -8.30 -27.08 -14.29
C MET A 1 -6.97 -27.67 -13.85
N ASN A 2 -6.37 -28.55 -14.66
CA ASN A 2 -5.04 -29.08 -14.39
C ASN A 2 -4.03 -27.96 -14.52
N ARG A 3 -3.54 -27.43 -13.39
CA ARG A 3 -2.49 -26.40 -13.39
C ARG A 3 -1.19 -27.05 -13.87
N GLN A 4 -0.62 -26.53 -14.97
CA GLN A 4 0.68 -27.00 -15.46
C GLN A 4 1.74 -26.72 -14.38
N ASP A 5 2.53 -27.76 -14.05
CA ASP A 5 3.72 -27.58 -13.20
C ASP A 5 4.75 -26.70 -13.91
N ARG A 6 5.06 -25.57 -13.29
CA ARG A 6 6.00 -24.55 -13.78
C ARG A 6 7.33 -24.55 -13.01
N ASN A 7 7.54 -25.53 -12.12
CA ASN A 7 8.79 -25.62 -11.37
C ASN A 7 9.99 -25.76 -12.32
N GLY A 8 11.06 -25.00 -12.05
CA GLY A 8 12.27 -24.97 -12.87
C GLY A 8 12.14 -24.24 -14.21
N LYS A 9 10.94 -23.84 -14.64
CA LYS A 9 10.74 -23.06 -15.87
C LYS A 9 11.03 -21.58 -15.66
N LYS A 10 11.50 -20.87 -16.73
CA LYS A 10 11.72 -19.43 -16.70
C LYS A 10 10.44 -18.71 -16.31
N TRP A 11 10.59 -17.65 -15.56
CA TRP A 11 9.48 -16.74 -15.19
C TRP A 11 9.01 -15.95 -16.41
N SER A 12 7.70 -15.87 -16.62
CA SER A 12 7.14 -14.97 -17.64
C SER A 12 7.07 -13.54 -17.10
N ARG A 13 6.78 -12.58 -17.99
CA ARG A 13 6.53 -11.18 -17.62
C ARG A 13 5.34 -11.08 -16.68
N GLU A 14 4.22 -11.70 -16.99
CA GLU A 14 3.01 -11.72 -16.17
C GLU A 14 3.28 -12.28 -14.75
N GLU A 15 3.93 -13.43 -14.67
CA GLU A 15 4.30 -14.03 -13.39
C GLU A 15 5.20 -13.09 -12.56
N THR A 16 6.10 -12.36 -13.22
CA THR A 16 7.00 -11.39 -12.57
C THR A 16 6.23 -10.17 -12.09
N ILE A 17 5.25 -9.66 -12.87
CA ILE A 17 4.35 -8.57 -12.46
C ILE A 17 3.55 -8.96 -11.22
N LEU A 18 2.95 -10.16 -11.21
CA LEU A 18 2.20 -10.66 -10.04
C LEU A 18 3.08 -10.79 -8.79
N ALA A 19 4.31 -11.27 -8.97
CA ALA A 19 5.27 -11.35 -7.86
C ALA A 19 5.70 -9.96 -7.38
N PHE A 20 5.80 -8.98 -8.28
CA PHE A 20 6.18 -7.59 -7.94
C PHE A 20 5.03 -6.89 -7.21
N GLU A 21 3.81 -7.02 -7.67
CA GLU A 21 2.64 -6.47 -6.97
C GLU A 21 2.54 -7.06 -5.55
N LEU A 22 2.67 -8.38 -5.42
CA LEU A 22 2.67 -9.04 -4.12
C LEU A 22 3.85 -8.57 -3.23
N TYR A 23 5.04 -8.37 -3.81
CA TYR A 23 6.18 -7.81 -3.11
C TYR A 23 5.86 -6.42 -2.54
N CYS A 24 5.23 -5.55 -3.30
CA CYS A 24 4.89 -4.19 -2.86
C CYS A 24 3.98 -4.18 -1.63
N ARG A 25 3.02 -5.10 -1.54
CA ARG A 25 2.10 -5.19 -0.41
C ARG A 25 2.49 -6.19 0.69
N THR A 26 3.69 -6.80 0.61
CA THR A 26 4.18 -7.74 1.63
C THR A 26 5.35 -7.14 2.40
N PRO A 27 5.27 -7.02 3.75
CA PRO A 27 6.41 -6.66 4.58
C PRO A 27 7.62 -7.53 4.29
N PHE A 28 8.82 -6.93 4.22
CA PHE A 28 10.02 -7.69 3.83
C PHE A 28 10.29 -8.88 4.74
N ALA A 29 10.13 -8.70 6.04
CA ALA A 29 10.28 -9.77 7.05
C ALA A 29 9.23 -10.90 6.91
N LYS A 30 8.14 -10.68 6.17
CA LYS A 30 7.08 -11.67 5.93
C LYS A 30 7.21 -12.39 4.59
N ILE A 31 8.28 -12.16 3.83
CA ILE A 31 8.57 -12.89 2.60
C ILE A 31 9.10 -14.28 2.99
N ALA A 32 8.18 -15.20 3.24
CA ALA A 32 8.48 -16.56 3.67
C ALA A 32 7.56 -17.57 2.99
N LYS A 33 8.02 -18.81 2.81
CA LYS A 33 7.24 -19.91 2.19
C LYS A 33 5.95 -20.25 2.94
N THR A 34 5.81 -19.79 4.19
CA THR A 34 4.63 -19.98 5.05
C THR A 34 3.61 -18.85 4.93
N ASN A 35 3.93 -17.77 4.23
CA ASN A 35 3.00 -16.67 4.01
C ASN A 35 1.85 -17.11 3.11
N LYS A 36 0.61 -16.89 3.55
CA LYS A 36 -0.60 -17.34 2.85
C LYS A 36 -0.73 -16.75 1.43
N ASP A 37 -0.40 -15.46 1.26
CA ASP A 37 -0.51 -14.81 -0.04
C ASP A 37 0.54 -15.34 -1.02
N ILE A 38 1.75 -15.63 -0.53
CA ILE A 38 2.81 -16.29 -1.30
C ILE A 38 2.38 -17.71 -1.71
N ILE A 39 1.75 -18.47 -0.79
CA ILE A 39 1.22 -19.79 -1.08
C ILE A 39 0.10 -19.70 -2.14
N ASN A 40 -0.81 -18.76 -2.00
CA ASN A 40 -1.91 -18.57 -2.94
C ASN A 40 -1.41 -18.23 -4.34
N LEU A 41 -0.46 -17.29 -4.45
CA LEU A 41 0.16 -16.95 -5.73
C LEU A 41 0.93 -18.13 -6.32
N ALA A 42 1.69 -18.86 -5.50
CA ALA A 42 2.42 -20.05 -5.95
C ALA A 42 1.47 -21.10 -6.53
N ASN A 43 0.36 -21.36 -5.85
CA ASN A 43 -0.68 -22.28 -6.30
C ASN A 43 -1.32 -21.82 -7.63
N LEU A 44 -1.59 -20.51 -7.76
CA LEU A 44 -2.15 -19.94 -8.99
C LEU A 44 -1.20 -20.13 -10.18
N LEU A 45 0.11 -19.93 -9.94
CA LEU A 45 1.14 -19.98 -10.97
C LEU A 45 1.67 -21.41 -11.26
N GLY A 46 1.28 -22.41 -10.49
CA GLY A 46 1.88 -23.76 -10.57
C GLY A 46 3.35 -23.79 -10.15
N ARG A 47 3.74 -22.94 -9.20
CA ARG A 47 5.10 -22.82 -8.65
C ARG A 47 5.14 -23.20 -7.17
N THR A 48 6.34 -23.36 -6.63
CA THR A 48 6.50 -23.53 -5.17
C THR A 48 6.47 -22.16 -4.45
N PRO A 49 5.97 -22.11 -3.20
CA PRO A 49 6.04 -20.89 -2.38
C PRO A 49 7.49 -20.37 -2.22
N SER A 50 8.47 -21.25 -2.14
CA SER A 50 9.89 -20.87 -2.08
C SER A 50 10.34 -20.16 -3.35
N SER A 51 9.87 -20.60 -4.54
CA SER A 51 10.19 -19.96 -5.82
C SER A 51 9.59 -18.55 -5.90
N VAL A 52 8.36 -18.36 -5.41
CA VAL A 52 7.72 -17.04 -5.37
C VAL A 52 8.45 -16.13 -4.37
N GLY A 53 8.73 -16.60 -3.16
CA GLY A 53 9.50 -15.82 -2.17
C GLY A 53 10.89 -15.42 -2.69
N LEU A 54 11.58 -16.32 -3.40
CA LEU A 54 12.86 -16.02 -4.04
C LEU A 54 12.72 -14.93 -5.13
N LYS A 55 11.66 -15.00 -5.95
CA LYS A 55 11.38 -13.97 -6.95
C LYS A 55 11.14 -12.60 -6.29
N MET A 56 10.39 -12.56 -5.21
CA MET A 56 10.16 -11.33 -4.44
C MET A 56 11.46 -10.79 -3.83
N ALA A 57 12.34 -11.67 -3.33
CA ALA A 57 13.65 -11.26 -2.82
C ALA A 57 14.58 -10.72 -3.93
N ASN A 58 14.49 -11.26 -5.15
CA ASN A 58 15.21 -10.72 -6.30
C ASN A 58 14.70 -9.32 -6.69
N LEU A 59 13.40 -9.09 -6.63
CA LEU A 59 12.80 -7.76 -6.87
C LEU A 59 13.20 -6.76 -5.78
N ALA A 60 13.29 -7.19 -4.52
CA ALA A 60 13.78 -6.38 -3.41
C ALA A 60 15.21 -5.84 -3.62
N HIS A 61 16.03 -6.52 -4.42
CA HIS A 61 17.38 -6.06 -4.77
C HIS A 61 17.36 -4.69 -5.47
N TYR A 62 16.31 -4.39 -6.22
CA TYR A 62 16.15 -3.13 -6.95
C TYR A 62 15.46 -2.04 -6.12
N ASP A 63 14.95 -2.36 -4.93
CA ASP A 63 14.21 -1.43 -4.07
C ASP A 63 15.18 -0.51 -3.31
N PRO A 64 15.17 0.83 -3.59
CA PRO A 64 16.08 1.76 -2.94
C PRO A 64 15.88 1.85 -1.41
N GLU A 65 14.66 1.59 -0.91
CA GLU A 65 14.37 1.62 0.53
C GLU A 65 15.02 0.44 1.26
N ILE A 66 14.98 -0.74 0.64
CA ILE A 66 15.65 -1.93 1.19
C ILE A 66 17.16 -1.75 1.16
N GLN A 67 17.71 -1.17 0.08
CA GLN A 67 19.15 -0.88 -0.01
C GLN A 67 19.61 0.11 1.07
N LYS A 68 18.84 1.17 1.35
CA LYS A 68 19.14 2.15 2.41
C LYS A 68 19.16 1.54 3.82
N GLN A 69 18.43 0.45 4.03
CA GLN A 69 18.40 -0.26 5.32
C GLN A 69 19.56 -1.26 5.46
N ASN A 70 20.51 -1.30 4.52
CA ASN A 70 21.56 -2.31 4.41
C ASN A 70 21.01 -3.75 4.35
N LEU A 71 19.76 -3.90 3.95
CA LEU A 71 19.17 -5.18 3.62
C LEU A 71 19.41 -5.42 2.12
N SER A 72 19.96 -6.57 1.76
CA SER A 72 20.16 -6.90 0.36
C SER A 72 19.13 -7.95 -0.07
N GLY A 73 18.40 -7.66 -1.14
CA GLY A 73 17.81 -8.70 -1.96
C GLY A 73 18.88 -9.58 -2.61
N MET A 74 18.50 -10.69 -3.21
CA MET A 74 19.49 -11.57 -3.86
C MET A 74 20.00 -10.95 -5.16
N ALA A 75 21.32 -10.81 -5.27
CA ALA A 75 22.00 -10.15 -6.41
C ALA A 75 21.87 -10.89 -7.77
N HIS A 76 21.28 -12.08 -7.81
CA HIS A 76 21.19 -12.94 -8.99
C HIS A 76 19.80 -12.97 -9.63
N GLY A 77 19.11 -11.83 -9.65
CA GLY A 77 17.83 -11.66 -10.35
C GLY A 77 18.01 -11.83 -11.89
N SER A 78 16.94 -12.18 -12.58
CA SER A 78 16.93 -12.23 -14.04
C SER A 78 16.89 -10.81 -14.62
N LYS A 79 17.35 -10.63 -15.88
CA LYS A 79 17.20 -9.35 -16.61
C LYS A 79 15.74 -8.89 -16.64
N LEU A 80 14.80 -9.82 -16.67
CA LEU A 80 13.37 -9.52 -16.65
C LEU A 80 12.93 -8.85 -15.34
N ASP A 81 13.55 -9.20 -14.20
CA ASP A 81 13.23 -8.59 -12.92
C ASP A 81 13.57 -7.10 -12.90
N ALA A 82 14.75 -6.74 -13.44
CA ALA A 82 15.15 -5.35 -13.60
C ALA A 82 14.21 -4.58 -14.53
N VAL A 83 13.82 -5.19 -15.66
CA VAL A 83 12.93 -4.55 -16.65
C VAL A 83 11.56 -4.29 -16.03
N VAL A 84 10.94 -5.30 -15.40
CA VAL A 84 9.63 -5.15 -14.79
C VAL A 84 9.67 -4.16 -13.60
N PHE A 85 10.73 -4.22 -12.78
CA PHE A 85 10.89 -3.27 -11.70
C PHE A 85 10.99 -1.84 -12.22
N ALA A 86 11.85 -1.57 -13.22
CA ALA A 86 12.04 -0.24 -13.78
C ALA A 86 10.78 0.31 -14.48
N GLU A 87 9.97 -0.56 -15.07
CA GLU A 87 8.72 -0.18 -15.75
C GLU A 87 7.65 0.33 -14.76
N PHE A 88 7.56 -0.29 -13.61
CA PHE A 88 6.46 -0.03 -12.66
C PHE A 88 6.89 0.68 -11.36
N ALA A 89 8.20 0.82 -11.09
CA ALA A 89 8.65 1.53 -9.90
C ALA A 89 8.16 2.99 -9.92
N GLY A 90 7.39 3.37 -8.89
CA GLY A 90 6.74 4.69 -8.82
C GLY A 90 5.46 4.83 -9.63
N ASN A 91 5.07 3.83 -10.43
CA ASN A 91 3.80 3.79 -11.17
C ASN A 91 2.89 2.67 -10.62
N TRP A 92 2.54 2.81 -9.36
CA TRP A 92 1.80 1.78 -8.60
C TRP A 92 0.41 1.50 -9.16
N GLU A 93 -0.22 2.51 -9.76
CA GLU A 93 -1.52 2.36 -10.41
C GLU A 93 -1.44 1.45 -11.63
N ALA A 94 -0.43 1.62 -12.48
CA ALA A 94 -0.23 0.76 -13.65
C ALA A 94 0.12 -0.67 -13.20
N LEU A 95 0.99 -0.84 -12.21
CA LEU A 95 1.34 -2.14 -11.64
C LEU A 95 0.10 -2.89 -11.15
N SER A 96 -0.69 -2.24 -10.31
CA SER A 96 -1.87 -2.86 -9.70
C SER A 96 -2.92 -3.22 -10.74
N LEU A 97 -3.19 -2.33 -11.71
CA LEU A 97 -4.15 -2.58 -12.78
C LEU A 97 -3.75 -3.77 -13.66
N GLU A 98 -2.47 -3.83 -14.04
CA GLU A 98 -1.95 -4.93 -14.85
C GLU A 98 -1.99 -6.25 -14.07
N ALA A 99 -1.60 -6.24 -12.81
CA ALA A 99 -1.67 -7.41 -11.96
C ALA A 99 -3.10 -7.93 -11.80
N GLU A 100 -4.07 -7.05 -11.52
CA GLU A 100 -5.47 -7.46 -11.36
C GLU A 100 -6.08 -8.01 -12.66
N LYS A 101 -5.72 -7.46 -13.83
CA LYS A 101 -6.13 -8.02 -15.13
C LYS A 101 -5.57 -9.44 -15.33
N ILE A 102 -4.29 -9.64 -15.05
CA ILE A 102 -3.65 -10.97 -15.16
C ILE A 102 -4.31 -11.97 -14.18
N LEU A 103 -4.59 -11.53 -12.94
CA LEU A 103 -5.28 -12.37 -11.95
C LEU A 103 -6.69 -12.73 -12.40
N ALA A 104 -7.44 -11.78 -12.91
CA ALA A 104 -8.81 -11.98 -13.41
C ALA A 104 -8.82 -13.00 -14.55
N GLU A 105 -7.94 -12.84 -15.54
CA GLU A 105 -7.80 -13.78 -16.66
C GLU A 105 -7.45 -15.20 -16.18
N LYS A 106 -6.46 -15.34 -15.29
CA LYS A 106 -6.05 -16.64 -14.74
C LYS A 106 -7.13 -17.34 -13.92
N ASN A 107 -8.03 -16.58 -13.32
CA ASN A 107 -9.16 -17.13 -12.55
C ASN A 107 -10.45 -17.26 -13.39
N GLY A 108 -10.47 -16.81 -14.65
CA GLY A 108 -11.65 -16.81 -15.50
C GLY A 108 -12.77 -15.90 -14.96
N MET A 109 -12.39 -14.77 -14.39
CA MET A 109 -13.28 -13.77 -13.77
C MET A 109 -13.03 -12.39 -14.38
N THR A 110 -13.95 -11.46 -14.11
CA THR A 110 -13.69 -10.02 -14.35
C THR A 110 -12.99 -9.41 -13.14
N VAL A 111 -12.32 -8.27 -13.35
CA VAL A 111 -11.66 -7.52 -12.24
C VAL A 111 -12.71 -7.08 -11.22
N GLU A 112 -13.88 -6.61 -11.68
CA GLU A 112 -14.99 -6.21 -10.81
C GLU A 112 -15.42 -7.33 -9.86
N LYS A 113 -15.53 -8.54 -10.38
CA LYS A 113 -15.91 -9.73 -9.60
C LYS A 113 -14.84 -10.10 -8.57
N MET A 114 -13.57 -10.03 -8.96
CA MET A 114 -12.47 -10.30 -8.05
C MET A 114 -12.40 -9.32 -6.88
N LEU A 115 -12.68 -8.04 -7.14
CA LEU A 115 -12.67 -6.99 -6.12
C LEU A 115 -14.00 -6.87 -5.35
N GLY A 116 -15.05 -7.62 -5.75
CA GLY A 116 -16.38 -7.57 -5.13
C GLY A 116 -17.11 -6.24 -5.34
N ILE A 117 -16.83 -5.56 -6.46
CA ILE A 117 -17.38 -4.23 -6.81
C ILE A 117 -18.33 -4.28 -8.03
N GLU A 118 -18.83 -5.43 -8.40
CA GLU A 118 -19.71 -5.61 -9.57
C GLU A 118 -20.91 -4.67 -9.54
N SER A 119 -21.53 -4.50 -8.37
CA SER A 119 -22.68 -3.62 -8.20
C SER A 119 -22.38 -2.14 -8.50
N GLU A 120 -21.15 -1.69 -8.28
CA GLU A 120 -20.75 -0.31 -8.59
C GLU A 120 -20.64 -0.06 -10.11
N PHE A 121 -20.56 -1.12 -10.88
CA PHE A 121 -20.33 -1.09 -12.34
C PHE A 121 -21.54 -1.59 -13.14
N ALA A 122 -22.62 -2.03 -12.47
CA ALA A 122 -23.79 -2.62 -13.14
C ALA A 122 -24.41 -1.68 -14.18
N ASP A 123 -24.56 -0.41 -13.84
CA ASP A 123 -25.20 0.61 -14.69
C ASP A 123 -24.20 1.43 -15.52
N ILE A 124 -22.90 1.12 -15.45
CA ILE A 124 -21.87 1.85 -16.20
C ILE A 124 -21.56 1.12 -17.51
N PRO A 125 -21.91 1.72 -18.68
CA PRO A 125 -21.62 1.09 -19.97
C PRO A 125 -20.12 0.97 -20.22
N ALA A 126 -19.74 0.03 -21.08
CA ALA A 126 -18.37 -0.12 -21.53
C ALA A 126 -17.86 1.17 -22.20
N GLY A 127 -16.61 1.55 -21.93
CA GLY A 127 -15.95 2.71 -22.50
C GLY A 127 -15.00 3.40 -21.53
N LYS A 128 -14.41 4.51 -21.96
CA LYS A 128 -13.34 5.22 -21.24
C LYS A 128 -13.68 5.60 -19.79
N TYR A 129 -14.93 5.96 -19.52
CA TYR A 129 -15.36 6.31 -18.17
C TYR A 129 -15.31 5.08 -17.23
N ARG A 130 -15.83 3.93 -17.70
CA ARG A 130 -15.78 2.67 -16.95
C ARG A 130 -14.33 2.25 -16.69
N GLU A 131 -13.47 2.35 -17.69
CA GLU A 131 -12.04 2.03 -17.55
C GLU A 131 -11.33 2.94 -16.53
N ALA A 132 -11.57 4.26 -16.59
CA ALA A 132 -10.98 5.20 -15.63
C ALA A 132 -11.45 4.92 -14.19
N ARG A 133 -12.75 4.62 -14.02
CA ARG A 133 -13.31 4.27 -12.72
C ARG A 133 -12.76 2.94 -12.18
N MET A 134 -12.60 1.94 -13.06
CA MET A 134 -11.95 0.67 -12.72
C MET A 134 -10.52 0.88 -12.24
N LYS A 135 -9.74 1.63 -13.01
CA LYS A 135 -8.36 1.99 -12.69
C LYS A 135 -8.27 2.67 -11.32
N GLN A 136 -9.16 3.62 -11.05
CA GLN A 136 -9.24 4.28 -9.74
C GLN A 136 -9.53 3.29 -8.60
N ARG A 137 -10.50 2.36 -8.78
CA ARG A 137 -10.86 1.38 -7.74
C ARG A 137 -9.73 0.40 -7.46
N VAL A 138 -9.07 -0.10 -8.50
CA VAL A 138 -7.90 -0.97 -8.37
C VAL A 138 -6.77 -0.25 -7.64
N GLY A 139 -6.49 1.00 -8.02
CA GLY A 139 -5.46 1.81 -7.35
C GLY A 139 -5.77 2.08 -5.87
N GLN A 140 -7.04 2.38 -5.53
CA GLN A 140 -7.48 2.55 -4.14
C GLN A 140 -7.32 1.26 -3.32
N TYR A 141 -7.68 0.11 -3.91
CA TYR A 141 -7.50 -1.19 -3.27
C TYR A 141 -6.02 -1.47 -3.00
N PHE A 142 -5.17 -1.29 -4.01
CA PHE A 142 -3.72 -1.45 -3.86
C PHE A 142 -3.16 -0.54 -2.76
N PHE A 143 -3.46 0.77 -2.81
CA PHE A 143 -3.01 1.74 -1.81
C PHE A 143 -3.39 1.30 -0.39
N ARG A 144 -4.66 0.91 -0.19
CA ARG A 144 -5.14 0.43 1.10
C ARG A 144 -4.35 -0.80 1.57
N MET A 145 -4.18 -1.80 0.71
CA MET A 145 -3.47 -3.03 1.07
C MET A 145 -1.98 -2.77 1.36
N ALA A 146 -1.33 -1.94 0.56
CA ALA A 146 0.07 -1.56 0.77
C ALA A 146 0.26 -0.84 2.10
N ILE A 147 -0.59 0.14 2.43
CA ILE A 147 -0.53 0.88 3.70
C ILE A 147 -0.79 -0.05 4.88
N LEU A 148 -1.91 -0.76 4.92
CA LEU A 148 -2.26 -1.59 6.07
C LEU A 148 -1.17 -2.63 6.36
N ASN A 149 -0.65 -3.27 5.31
CA ASN A 149 0.38 -4.29 5.46
C ASN A 149 1.72 -3.70 5.89
N SER A 150 2.12 -2.55 5.37
CA SER A 150 3.37 -1.88 5.75
C SER A 150 3.39 -1.48 7.23
N TYR A 151 2.23 -1.16 7.80
CA TYR A 151 2.06 -0.90 9.22
C TYR A 151 1.65 -2.13 10.03
N GLU A 152 1.79 -3.35 9.48
CA GLU A 152 1.41 -4.62 10.14
C GLU A 152 -0.05 -4.65 10.63
N ASN A 153 -0.95 -3.99 9.91
CA ASN A 153 -2.35 -3.81 10.31
C ASN A 153 -2.48 -3.17 11.71
N LYS A 154 -1.72 -2.12 11.97
CA LYS A 154 -1.77 -1.36 13.21
C LYS A 154 -1.84 0.14 12.92
N CYS A 155 -2.71 0.85 13.63
CA CYS A 155 -2.68 2.31 13.62
C CYS A 155 -1.29 2.83 14.01
N CYS A 156 -0.69 3.70 13.19
CA CYS A 156 0.66 4.18 13.44
C CYS A 156 0.79 5.05 14.71
N ILE A 157 -0.31 5.64 15.17
CA ILE A 157 -0.35 6.47 16.40
C ILE A 157 -0.64 5.59 17.61
N THR A 158 -1.77 4.87 17.61
CA THR A 158 -2.26 4.18 18.81
C THR A 158 -1.83 2.72 18.93
N GLY A 159 -1.45 2.10 17.80
CA GLY A 159 -1.17 0.67 17.74
C GLY A 159 -2.42 -0.21 17.71
N LEU A 160 -3.63 0.37 17.59
CA LEU A 160 -4.88 -0.39 17.40
C LEU A 160 -4.74 -1.36 16.24
N LYS A 161 -5.04 -2.64 16.48
CA LYS A 161 -4.90 -3.73 15.51
C LYS A 161 -6.26 -4.38 15.20
N GLU A 162 -7.19 -3.62 14.72
CA GLU A 162 -8.48 -4.12 14.23
C GLU A 162 -8.70 -3.61 12.81
N SER A 163 -8.56 -4.50 11.83
CA SER A 163 -8.54 -4.14 10.40
C SER A 163 -9.80 -3.41 9.92
N SER A 164 -10.95 -3.71 10.52
CA SER A 164 -12.21 -3.05 10.21
C SER A 164 -12.25 -1.58 10.67
N LEU A 165 -11.41 -1.22 11.64
CA LEU A 165 -11.25 0.13 12.18
C LEU A 165 -10.00 0.85 11.64
N LEU A 166 -9.31 0.28 10.66
CA LEU A 166 -8.11 0.89 10.09
C LEU A 166 -8.41 1.55 8.75
N ILE A 167 -7.87 2.74 8.57
CA ILE A 167 -7.99 3.55 7.37
C ILE A 167 -6.59 3.78 6.78
N ALA A 168 -6.47 3.61 5.46
CA ALA A 168 -5.32 4.07 4.71
C ALA A 168 -5.56 5.55 4.38
N SER A 169 -5.05 6.41 5.24
CA SER A 169 -5.24 7.86 5.19
C SER A 169 -4.21 8.49 4.26
N HIS A 170 -4.64 9.37 3.33
CA HIS A 170 -3.71 10.14 2.50
C HIS A 170 -3.12 11.29 3.30
N ILE A 171 -1.80 11.52 3.16
CA ILE A 171 -1.12 12.68 3.75
C ILE A 171 -1.42 13.93 2.92
N LYS A 172 -1.11 13.92 1.62
CA LYS A 172 -1.58 14.90 0.65
C LYS A 172 -2.91 14.39 0.07
N PRO A 173 -4.02 15.14 0.20
CA PRO A 173 -5.34 14.64 -0.18
C PRO A 173 -5.44 14.16 -1.62
N TRP A 174 -6.24 13.11 -1.84
CA TRP A 174 -6.48 12.54 -3.16
C TRP A 174 -6.86 13.56 -4.23
N SER A 175 -7.70 14.54 -3.88
CA SER A 175 -8.23 15.55 -4.81
C SER A 175 -7.18 16.46 -5.41
N VAL A 176 -6.07 16.69 -4.70
CA VAL A 176 -4.98 17.58 -5.11
C VAL A 176 -3.69 16.83 -5.44
N SER A 177 -3.71 15.52 -5.28
CA SER A 177 -2.58 14.64 -5.63
C SER A 177 -2.54 14.38 -7.13
N ASP A 178 -1.31 14.31 -7.68
CA ASP A 178 -1.10 13.89 -9.07
C ASP A 178 -1.58 12.45 -9.28
N GLU A 179 -2.31 12.25 -10.37
CA GLU A 179 -2.96 10.97 -10.67
C GLU A 179 -1.95 9.83 -10.84
N LYS A 180 -0.82 10.10 -11.50
CA LYS A 180 0.12 9.06 -11.90
C LYS A 180 1.14 8.73 -10.81
N THR A 181 1.55 9.74 -10.03
CA THR A 181 2.72 9.64 -9.16
C THR A 181 2.41 9.72 -7.67
N GLU A 182 1.25 10.29 -7.28
CA GLU A 182 0.97 10.57 -5.87
C GLU A 182 -0.25 9.83 -5.30
N ARG A 183 -1.36 9.70 -6.10
CA ARG A 183 -2.63 9.15 -5.59
C ARG A 183 -2.53 7.73 -5.05
N THR A 184 -1.78 6.90 -5.72
CA THR A 184 -1.61 5.48 -5.35
C THR A 184 -0.26 5.20 -4.73
N ASN A 185 0.56 6.23 -4.54
CA ASN A 185 1.87 6.12 -3.93
C ASN A 185 1.75 5.82 -2.43
N PRO A 186 2.18 4.65 -1.93
CA PRO A 186 2.05 4.33 -0.52
C PRO A 186 2.87 5.26 0.40
N GLN A 187 3.90 5.96 -0.10
CA GLN A 187 4.62 6.97 0.66
C GLN A 187 3.77 8.21 0.95
N ASN A 188 2.61 8.34 0.29
CA ASN A 188 1.58 9.36 0.58
C ASN A 188 0.53 8.85 1.58
N GLY A 189 0.85 7.88 2.41
CA GLY A 189 -0.16 7.25 3.26
C GLY A 189 0.27 6.95 4.68
N LEU A 190 -0.72 6.95 5.57
CA LEU A 190 -0.62 6.56 6.98
C LEU A 190 -1.70 5.52 7.29
N CYS A 191 -1.40 4.58 8.20
CA CYS A 191 -2.42 3.69 8.76
C CYS A 191 -2.95 4.31 10.05
N LEU A 192 -4.20 4.77 10.03
CA LEU A 192 -4.83 5.46 11.14
C LEU A 192 -6.12 4.75 11.59
N ASN A 193 -6.53 4.96 12.84
CA ASN A 193 -7.89 4.67 13.29
C ASN A 193 -8.83 5.81 12.88
N PRO A 194 -10.17 5.62 12.91
CA PRO A 194 -11.11 6.59 12.36
C PRO A 194 -11.05 7.98 13.01
N LEU A 195 -10.77 8.06 14.31
CA LEU A 195 -10.70 9.36 14.99
C LEU A 195 -9.44 10.13 14.58
N HIS A 196 -8.28 9.45 14.57
CA HIS A 196 -7.04 10.11 14.13
C HIS A 196 -7.04 10.42 12.63
N ASP A 197 -7.63 9.56 11.80
CA ASP A 197 -7.84 9.83 10.38
C ASP A 197 -8.67 11.12 10.19
N LYS A 198 -9.80 11.23 10.86
CA LYS A 198 -10.65 12.41 10.78
C LYS A 198 -9.98 13.67 11.31
N ALA A 199 -9.25 13.55 12.42
CA ALA A 199 -8.51 14.66 12.99
C ALA A 199 -7.37 15.12 12.06
N PHE A 200 -6.69 14.19 11.40
CA PHE A 200 -5.64 14.45 10.42
C PHE A 200 -6.21 15.13 9.16
N ASP A 201 -7.26 14.58 8.56
CA ASP A 201 -7.95 15.17 7.41
C ASP A 201 -8.43 16.60 7.65
N LYS A 202 -8.81 16.91 8.90
CA LYS A 202 -9.26 18.24 9.31
C LYS A 202 -8.13 19.16 9.76
N GLY A 203 -6.88 18.69 9.69
CA GLY A 203 -5.72 19.47 10.12
C GLY A 203 -5.69 19.76 11.62
N LEU A 204 -6.44 18.98 12.43
CA LEU A 204 -6.40 19.12 13.89
C LEU A 204 -5.19 18.41 14.50
N ILE A 205 -4.64 17.46 13.79
CA ILE A 205 -3.35 16.84 14.06
C ILE A 205 -2.52 16.78 12.78
N THR A 206 -1.21 16.75 12.91
CA THR A 206 -0.29 16.48 11.82
C THR A 206 0.89 15.64 12.28
N ILE A 207 1.82 15.37 11.36
CA ILE A 207 3.10 14.72 11.64
C ILE A 207 4.21 15.66 11.17
N ASN A 208 5.21 15.89 12.02
CA ASN A 208 6.37 16.70 11.67
C ASN A 208 7.44 15.90 10.90
N LYS A 209 8.52 16.60 10.47
CA LYS A 209 9.65 15.98 9.75
C LYS A 209 10.41 14.91 10.56
N LYS A 210 10.22 14.85 11.87
CA LYS A 210 10.77 13.81 12.75
C LYS A 210 9.80 12.64 12.91
N TYR A 211 8.67 12.64 12.20
CA TYR A 211 7.58 11.67 12.34
C TYR A 211 6.95 11.67 13.74
N GLU A 212 6.85 12.84 14.35
CA GLU A 212 6.17 13.06 15.63
C GLU A 212 4.78 13.64 15.39
N VAL A 213 3.79 13.18 16.14
CA VAL A 213 2.43 13.72 16.11
C VAL A 213 2.45 15.12 16.70
N ILE A 214 1.82 16.07 16.03
CA ILE A 214 1.63 17.45 16.52
C ILE A 214 0.14 17.76 16.54
N LEU A 215 -0.35 18.21 17.67
CA LEU A 215 -1.73 18.66 17.82
C LEU A 215 -1.84 20.15 17.52
N SER A 216 -2.96 20.57 16.93
CA SER A 216 -3.26 21.99 16.73
C SER A 216 -3.70 22.65 18.04
N THR A 217 -3.39 23.93 18.19
CA THR A 217 -3.88 24.73 19.33
C THR A 217 -5.41 24.75 19.41
N LYS A 218 -6.10 24.64 18.27
CA LYS A 218 -7.54 24.50 18.19
C LYS A 218 -8.04 23.24 18.89
N LEU A 219 -7.39 22.09 18.67
CA LEU A 219 -7.75 20.84 19.31
C LEU A 219 -7.45 20.86 20.80
N GLU A 220 -6.32 21.44 21.21
CA GLU A 220 -5.92 21.58 22.61
C GLU A 220 -6.92 22.42 23.42
N ASN A 221 -7.52 23.44 22.78
CA ASN A 221 -8.49 24.35 23.39
C ASN A 221 -9.96 23.89 23.20
N THR A 222 -10.20 22.74 22.55
CA THR A 222 -11.54 22.22 22.36
C THR A 222 -12.07 21.68 23.70
N GLU A 223 -13.32 22.03 24.02
CA GLU A 223 -14.00 21.49 25.20
C GLU A 223 -14.27 19.99 25.01
N MET A 224 -13.85 19.20 25.98
CA MET A 224 -14.05 17.74 26.01
C MET A 224 -13.88 17.25 27.46
N ASP A 225 -14.39 16.03 27.73
CA ASP A 225 -14.15 15.37 29.02
C ASP A 225 -12.66 15.02 29.21
N SER A 226 -12.27 14.78 30.49
CA SER A 226 -10.88 14.52 30.87
C SER A 226 -10.30 13.30 30.16
N ASP A 227 -11.06 12.22 30.05
CA ASP A 227 -10.55 10.96 29.50
C ASP A 227 -10.27 11.09 27.99
N THR A 228 -11.16 11.76 27.25
CA THR A 228 -10.95 12.07 25.85
C THR A 228 -9.75 13.00 25.66
N LYS A 229 -9.60 14.02 26.50
CA LYS A 229 -8.47 14.94 26.47
C LYS A 229 -7.16 14.20 26.73
N ASP A 230 -7.09 13.44 27.80
CA ASP A 230 -5.89 12.67 28.14
C ASP A 230 -5.53 11.68 27.04
N TRP A 231 -6.53 11.01 26.45
CA TRP A 231 -6.29 10.07 25.36
C TRP A 231 -5.74 10.74 24.10
N LEU A 232 -6.24 11.90 23.70
CA LEU A 232 -5.74 12.67 22.56
C LEU A 232 -4.36 13.28 22.85
N MET A 233 -4.23 14.00 23.99
CA MET A 233 -3.01 14.75 24.32
C MET A 233 -1.80 13.85 24.53
N LYS A 234 -1.98 12.62 25.01
CA LYS A 234 -0.86 11.68 25.27
C LYS A 234 -0.02 11.34 24.05
N TYR A 235 -0.52 11.59 22.85
CA TYR A 235 0.22 11.34 21.60
C TYR A 235 0.98 12.56 21.08
N ASN A 236 0.74 13.74 21.63
CA ASN A 236 1.45 14.95 21.23
C ASN A 236 2.97 14.77 21.41
N HIS A 237 3.74 15.18 20.43
CA HIS A 237 5.20 15.02 20.37
C HIS A 237 5.72 13.57 20.46
N LYS A 238 4.88 12.57 20.30
CA LYS A 238 5.33 11.18 20.22
C LYS A 238 5.54 10.75 18.79
N GLN A 239 6.60 9.97 18.57
CA GLN A 239 6.86 9.39 17.26
C GLN A 239 5.79 8.37 16.90
N ILE A 240 5.37 8.40 15.63
CA ILE A 240 4.54 7.34 15.07
C ILE A 240 5.33 6.05 14.93
N ARG A 241 4.63 4.93 14.85
CA ARG A 241 5.21 3.67 14.37
C ARG A 241 5.56 3.83 12.90
N LYS A 242 6.84 3.63 12.56
CA LYS A 242 7.27 3.67 11.16
C LYS A 242 6.84 2.39 10.46
N PRO A 243 6.47 2.48 9.16
CA PRO A 243 6.13 1.30 8.37
C PRO A 243 7.40 0.49 8.04
N ASP A 244 7.21 -0.80 7.74
CA ASP A 244 8.27 -1.69 7.23
C ASP A 244 8.73 -1.28 5.81
N LYS A 245 7.78 -0.79 5.00
CA LYS A 245 8.00 -0.25 3.65
C LYS A 245 7.28 1.09 3.49
N PHE A 246 7.66 1.84 2.48
CA PHE A 246 7.00 3.08 2.10
C PHE A 246 6.95 4.09 3.23
N LEU A 247 8.13 4.39 3.82
CA LEU A 247 8.24 5.48 4.78
C LEU A 247 7.61 6.75 4.19
N PRO A 248 6.71 7.43 4.91
CA PRO A 248 6.06 8.64 4.42
C PRO A 248 7.07 9.65 3.88
N ASN A 249 6.85 10.11 2.65
CA ASN A 249 7.73 11.10 2.03
C ASN A 249 7.56 12.46 2.71
N LEU A 250 8.68 13.11 3.02
CA LEU A 250 8.71 14.41 3.69
C LEU A 250 7.99 15.51 2.90
N GLU A 251 7.98 15.45 1.57
CA GLU A 251 7.27 16.41 0.72
C GLU A 251 5.75 16.36 0.96
N PHE A 252 5.16 15.18 1.13
CA PHE A 252 3.75 15.05 1.49
C PHE A 252 3.46 15.54 2.90
N ILE A 253 4.37 15.26 3.84
CA ILE A 253 4.28 15.75 5.22
C ILE A 253 4.37 17.27 5.23
N GLU A 254 5.29 17.89 4.51
CA GLU A 254 5.40 19.33 4.36
C GLU A 254 4.12 19.95 3.79
N TYR A 255 3.59 19.34 2.71
CA TYR A 255 2.32 19.79 2.14
C TYR A 255 1.20 19.81 3.20
N HIS A 256 1.06 18.74 3.99
CA HIS A 256 0.05 18.66 5.04
C HIS A 256 0.27 19.72 6.12
N ASN A 257 1.52 19.95 6.53
CA ASN A 257 1.88 20.94 7.54
C ASN A 257 1.61 22.39 7.09
N ASP A 258 1.80 22.69 5.81
CA ASP A 258 1.74 24.04 5.30
C ASP A 258 0.35 24.43 4.77
N VAL A 259 -0.42 23.44 4.28
CA VAL A 259 -1.69 23.68 3.57
C VAL A 259 -2.91 23.23 4.38
N ILE A 260 -2.80 22.16 5.18
CA ILE A 260 -3.96 21.54 5.83
C ILE A 260 -3.97 21.78 7.34
N PHE A 261 -2.81 21.69 7.99
CA PHE A 261 -2.70 21.77 9.44
C PHE A 261 -3.13 23.14 9.97
N GLN A 262 -4.04 23.16 10.93
CA GLN A 262 -4.54 24.33 11.62
C GLN A 262 -3.66 24.61 12.85
N ARG A 263 -2.72 25.54 12.70
CA ARG A 263 -1.77 25.91 13.77
C ARG A 263 -2.48 26.56 14.95
#